data_f7d6435675edebace804e1560757c4c3
#
_entry.id   f7d6435675edebace804e1560757c4c3
#
_cell.length_a   1.000
_cell.length_b   1.000
_cell.length_c   1.000
_cell.angle_alpha   90.00
_cell.angle_beta   90.00
_cell.angle_gamma   90.00
#
_symmetry.space_group_name_H-M   'P 1'
#
loop_
_entity.id
_entity.type
_entity.pdbx_description
1 polymer ?
#
loop_
_entity_poly.entity_id
_entity_poly.type
_entity_poly.pdbx_seq_one_letter_code
_entity_poly.pdbx_strand_id
1 'polypeptide(L)'
;MSVRESELKNILQPLINKEITKVIDPVFLLSANEWQKVAIKPTFTDKPYLLVYQVKRDDRVLDMANKYAALHHMSVVEVTAEAEYKKMKNRILTASPFEFVGLFANASCVVTTSFHGTAFSIIFNKPFKTVLVQCARRWTGSGCNEYFRHRKFDS
;
A
#
# COMPACT_ATOMS: atom_id res chain seq x y z
N MET A 1 7.86 -13.49 22.46
CA MET A 1 7.76 -12.18 21.74
C MET A 1 7.93 -12.45 20.26
N SER A 2 7.23 -11.69 19.39
CA SER A 2 7.38 -11.86 17.94
C SER A 2 7.64 -10.52 17.27
N VAL A 3 8.38 -10.56 16.14
CA VAL A 3 8.70 -9.40 15.32
C VAL A 3 8.52 -9.72 13.85
N ARG A 4 8.27 -8.71 13.00
CA ARG A 4 8.11 -8.89 11.56
C ARG A 4 9.44 -8.81 10.81
N GLU A 5 10.40 -8.07 11.32
CA GLU A 5 11.66 -7.72 10.65
C GLU A 5 12.85 -8.40 11.32
N SER A 6 13.75 -8.94 10.50
CA SER A 6 14.96 -9.62 10.99
C SER A 6 15.89 -8.68 11.73
N GLU A 7 16.00 -7.43 11.27
CA GLU A 7 16.81 -6.40 11.89
C GLU A 7 16.34 -6.11 13.31
N LEU A 8 15.02 -6.01 13.51
CA LEU A 8 14.44 -5.79 14.84
C LEU A 8 14.70 -6.98 15.77
N LYS A 9 14.60 -8.23 15.25
CA LYS A 9 14.99 -9.43 16.00
C LYS A 9 16.44 -9.34 16.45
N ASN A 10 17.35 -8.99 15.55
CA ASN A 10 18.80 -8.92 15.86
C ASN A 10 19.12 -7.86 16.91
N ILE A 11 18.41 -6.73 16.89
CA ILE A 11 18.58 -5.66 17.88
C ILE A 11 18.04 -6.07 19.26
N LEU A 12 16.88 -6.72 19.31
CA LEU A 12 16.19 -7.01 20.55
C LEU A 12 16.65 -8.31 21.21
N GLN A 13 17.09 -9.31 20.44
CA GLN A 13 17.44 -10.63 20.98
C GLN A 13 18.53 -10.56 22.07
N PRO A 14 19.59 -9.73 21.96
CA PRO A 14 20.58 -9.60 23.04
C PRO A 14 20.04 -8.96 24.33
N LEU A 15 18.90 -8.27 24.25
CA LEU A 15 18.29 -7.55 25.37
C LEU A 15 17.23 -8.39 26.11
N ILE A 16 16.87 -9.55 25.57
CA ILE A 16 15.74 -10.36 26.05
C ILE A 16 16.16 -11.81 26.20
N ASN A 17 15.93 -12.39 27.39
CA ASN A 17 16.25 -13.80 27.69
C ASN A 17 15.33 -14.82 26.99
N LYS A 18 14.22 -14.37 26.38
CA LYS A 18 13.28 -15.23 25.66
C LYS A 18 13.57 -15.18 24.16
N GLU A 19 13.41 -16.30 23.49
CA GLU A 19 13.53 -16.35 22.04
C GLU A 19 12.51 -15.43 21.37
N ILE A 20 12.97 -14.64 20.41
CA ILE A 20 12.13 -13.79 19.56
C ILE A 20 11.86 -14.53 18.25
N THR A 21 10.58 -14.79 17.97
CA THR A 21 10.13 -15.44 16.75
C THR A 21 9.86 -14.41 15.66
N LYS A 22 10.41 -14.64 14.46
CA LYS A 22 10.04 -13.86 13.29
C LYS A 22 8.72 -14.38 12.72
N VAL A 23 7.79 -13.47 12.49
CA VAL A 23 6.45 -13.77 11.94
C VAL A 23 6.17 -12.87 10.73
N ILE A 24 5.21 -13.29 9.90
CA ILE A 24 4.69 -12.43 8.82
C ILE A 24 3.78 -11.34 9.38
N ASP A 25 3.53 -10.32 8.58
CA ASP A 25 2.55 -9.28 8.93
C ASP A 25 1.15 -9.92 9.09
N PRO A 26 0.39 -9.56 10.15
CA PRO A 26 -0.96 -10.08 10.38
C PRO A 26 -1.92 -9.93 9.20
N VAL A 27 -1.71 -8.97 8.31
CA VAL A 27 -2.55 -8.77 7.10
C VAL A 27 -2.57 -10.02 6.21
N PHE A 28 -1.54 -10.86 6.25
CA PHE A 28 -1.46 -12.10 5.48
C PHE A 28 -2.07 -13.32 6.19
N LEU A 29 -2.63 -13.17 7.39
CA LEU A 29 -3.32 -14.26 8.09
C LEU A 29 -4.68 -14.58 7.47
N LEU A 30 -5.28 -13.65 6.75
CA LEU A 30 -6.53 -13.83 6.04
C LEU A 30 -6.29 -13.95 4.53
N SER A 31 -7.01 -14.86 3.91
CA SER A 31 -7.05 -15.01 2.45
C SER A 31 -7.81 -13.85 1.77
N ALA A 32 -7.67 -13.73 0.45
CA ALA A 32 -8.44 -12.75 -0.32
C ALA A 32 -9.95 -12.91 -0.13
N ASN A 33 -10.45 -14.15 -0.06
CA ASN A 33 -11.87 -14.43 0.15
C ASN A 33 -12.37 -14.00 1.53
N GLU A 34 -11.55 -14.14 2.57
CA GLU A 34 -11.90 -13.69 3.91
C GLU A 34 -11.90 -12.17 4.01
N TRP A 35 -10.89 -11.51 3.44
CA TRP A 35 -10.86 -10.05 3.32
C TRP A 35 -12.05 -9.52 2.49
N GLN A 36 -12.45 -10.23 1.42
CA GLN A 36 -13.58 -9.82 0.59
C GLN A 36 -14.90 -9.82 1.36
N LYS A 37 -15.09 -10.69 2.36
CA LYS A 37 -16.32 -10.74 3.18
C LYS A 37 -16.55 -9.49 4.02
N VAL A 38 -15.47 -8.82 4.42
CA VAL A 38 -15.54 -7.60 5.25
C VAL A 38 -15.33 -6.32 4.42
N ALA A 39 -14.94 -6.44 3.17
CA ALA A 39 -14.67 -5.32 2.28
C ALA A 39 -15.98 -4.61 1.88
N ILE A 40 -16.02 -3.29 2.04
CA ILE A 40 -17.13 -2.45 1.56
C ILE A 40 -16.79 -1.97 0.15
N LYS A 41 -17.64 -2.35 -0.83
CA LYS A 41 -17.47 -1.92 -2.22
C LYS A 41 -17.60 -0.41 -2.35
N PRO A 42 -16.69 0.27 -3.05
CA PRO A 42 -16.81 1.70 -3.32
C PRO A 42 -18.07 2.02 -4.14
N THR A 43 -18.79 3.07 -3.78
CA THR A 43 -20.03 3.52 -4.44
C THR A 43 -19.82 4.73 -5.34
N PHE A 44 -18.62 5.33 -5.35
CA PHE A 44 -18.35 6.60 -6.03
C PHE A 44 -17.96 6.43 -7.51
N THR A 45 -17.72 5.21 -7.98
CA THR A 45 -17.36 4.94 -9.38
C THR A 45 -17.81 3.56 -9.83
N ASP A 46 -18.42 3.50 -11.01
CA ASP A 46 -18.72 2.26 -11.73
C ASP A 46 -17.68 1.98 -12.82
N LYS A 47 -16.70 2.88 -12.98
CA LYS A 47 -15.63 2.77 -13.99
C LYS A 47 -14.40 2.09 -13.39
N PRO A 48 -13.61 1.38 -14.22
CA PRO A 48 -12.30 0.90 -13.81
C PRO A 48 -11.43 2.04 -13.26
N TYR A 49 -10.71 1.78 -12.16
CA TYR A 49 -9.85 2.79 -11.56
C TYR A 49 -8.49 2.25 -11.16
N LEU A 50 -7.52 3.15 -11.23
CA LEU A 50 -6.20 3.01 -10.65
C LEU A 50 -6.24 3.60 -9.23
N LEU A 51 -5.92 2.76 -8.25
CA LEU A 51 -5.83 3.18 -6.86
C LEU A 51 -4.42 3.70 -6.56
N VAL A 52 -4.32 4.93 -6.07
CA VAL A 52 -3.07 5.50 -5.53
C VAL A 52 -3.18 5.56 -4.02
N TYR A 53 -2.32 4.84 -3.32
CA TYR A 53 -2.25 4.89 -1.86
C TYR A 53 -0.86 5.33 -1.40
N GLN A 54 -0.80 6.48 -0.75
CA GLN A 54 0.43 7.07 -0.24
C GLN A 54 0.30 7.38 1.25
N VAL A 55 1.29 6.96 2.05
CA VAL A 55 1.39 7.36 3.46
C VAL A 55 1.84 8.81 3.57
N LYS A 56 2.85 9.17 2.79
CA LYS A 56 3.30 10.55 2.58
C LYS A 56 3.14 10.88 1.11
N ARG A 57 2.46 11.97 0.83
CA ARG A 57 2.16 12.38 -0.53
C ARG A 57 3.42 12.78 -1.30
N ASP A 58 3.52 12.31 -2.52
CA ASP A 58 4.51 12.72 -3.53
C ASP A 58 3.76 12.95 -4.85
N ASP A 59 3.74 14.20 -5.31
CA ASP A 59 3.02 14.57 -6.53
C ASP A 59 3.56 13.86 -7.79
N ARG A 60 4.86 13.49 -7.81
CA ARG A 60 5.46 12.73 -8.92
C ARG A 60 4.82 11.35 -9.07
N VAL A 61 4.46 10.71 -7.96
CA VAL A 61 3.74 9.43 -7.96
C VAL A 61 2.34 9.59 -8.53
N LEU A 62 1.66 10.67 -8.16
CA LEU A 62 0.32 10.98 -8.65
C LEU A 62 0.34 11.33 -10.14
N ASP A 63 1.31 12.11 -10.61
CA ASP A 63 1.49 12.46 -12.02
C ASP A 63 1.75 11.20 -12.88
N MET A 64 2.59 10.28 -12.39
CA MET A 64 2.84 9.01 -13.06
C MET A 64 1.55 8.16 -13.14
N ALA A 65 0.80 8.09 -12.05
CA ALA A 65 -0.46 7.36 -11.99
C ALA A 65 -1.51 7.95 -12.95
N ASN A 66 -1.63 9.28 -13.00
CA ASN A 66 -2.54 9.97 -13.92
C ASN A 66 -2.20 9.71 -15.40
N LYS A 67 -0.91 9.76 -15.76
CA LYS A 67 -0.46 9.45 -17.13
C LYS A 67 -0.80 8.01 -17.51
N TYR A 68 -0.54 7.05 -16.61
CA TYR A 68 -0.87 5.65 -16.87
C TYR A 68 -2.38 5.43 -16.98
N ALA A 69 -3.17 5.99 -16.06
CA ALA A 69 -4.63 5.86 -16.06
C ALA A 69 -5.26 6.46 -17.34
N ALA A 70 -4.75 7.59 -17.83
CA ALA A 70 -5.20 8.20 -19.08
C ALA A 70 -4.97 7.28 -20.28
N LEU A 71 -3.82 6.62 -20.37
CA LEU A 71 -3.51 5.67 -21.46
C LEU A 71 -4.43 4.44 -21.45
N HIS A 72 -4.90 4.03 -20.28
CA HIS A 72 -5.74 2.84 -20.11
C HIS A 72 -7.23 3.16 -19.86
N HIS A 73 -7.67 4.38 -20.09
CA HIS A 73 -9.06 4.84 -19.89
C HIS A 73 -9.62 4.57 -18.50
N MET A 74 -8.77 4.64 -17.47
CA MET A 74 -9.15 4.47 -16.08
C MET A 74 -9.27 5.82 -15.35
N SER A 75 -10.09 5.87 -14.30
CA SER A 75 -10.07 6.98 -13.35
C SER A 75 -8.97 6.77 -12.31
N VAL A 76 -8.44 7.85 -11.72
CA VAL A 76 -7.52 7.76 -10.58
C VAL A 76 -8.29 8.02 -9.30
N VAL A 77 -8.12 7.14 -8.32
CA VAL A 77 -8.63 7.29 -6.96
C VAL A 77 -7.45 7.38 -6.01
N GLU A 78 -7.30 8.50 -5.33
CA GLU A 78 -6.21 8.73 -4.36
C GLU A 78 -6.73 8.52 -2.94
N VAL A 79 -6.03 7.70 -2.17
CA VAL A 79 -6.20 7.57 -0.72
C VAL A 79 -4.95 8.08 -0.04
N THR A 80 -5.10 9.04 0.85
CA THR A 80 -3.99 9.64 1.61
C THR A 80 -4.42 9.89 3.05
N ALA A 81 -3.46 9.73 3.97
CA ALA A 81 -3.64 10.07 5.38
C ALA A 81 -3.35 11.57 5.66
N GLU A 82 -2.80 12.29 4.69
CA GLU A 82 -2.50 13.71 4.84
C GLU A 82 -3.75 14.55 4.59
N ALA A 83 -4.20 15.25 5.63
CA ALA A 83 -5.28 16.22 5.54
C ALA A 83 -4.78 17.50 4.86
N GLU A 84 -4.82 17.56 3.55
CA GLU A 84 -4.69 18.83 2.83
C GLU A 84 -6.06 19.45 2.59
N TYR A 85 -6.16 20.76 2.79
CA TYR A 85 -7.41 21.54 2.70
C TYR A 85 -8.07 21.59 1.31
N LYS A 86 -7.48 20.99 0.28
CA LYS A 86 -8.07 20.96 -1.07
C LYS A 86 -8.83 19.65 -1.29
N LYS A 87 -10.16 19.74 -1.25
CA LYS A 87 -11.04 18.67 -1.75
C LYS A 87 -10.80 18.49 -3.24
N MET A 88 -10.15 17.41 -3.64
CA MET A 88 -10.14 16.96 -5.04
C MET A 88 -11.21 15.90 -5.24
N LYS A 89 -11.86 15.91 -6.43
CA LYS A 89 -13.06 15.11 -6.73
C LYS A 89 -12.90 13.60 -6.53
N ASN A 90 -11.69 13.08 -6.58
CA ASN A 90 -11.39 11.64 -6.48
C ASN A 90 -10.40 11.33 -5.34
N ARG A 91 -10.33 12.18 -4.33
CA ARG A 91 -9.47 11.97 -3.16
C ARG A 91 -10.31 11.55 -1.97
N ILE A 92 -9.93 10.43 -1.36
CA ILE A 92 -10.54 9.89 -0.15
C ILE A 92 -9.60 10.18 1.02
N LEU A 93 -10.03 11.03 1.94
CA LEU A 93 -9.27 11.41 3.13
C LEU A 93 -9.64 10.54 4.35
N THR A 94 -10.86 10.02 4.35
CA THR A 94 -11.41 9.24 5.45
C THR A 94 -12.07 7.99 4.88
N ALA A 95 -11.38 6.87 4.95
CA ALA A 95 -11.96 5.56 4.68
C ALA A 95 -11.93 4.75 5.98
N SER A 96 -13.03 4.08 6.30
CA SER A 96 -13.03 3.05 7.34
C SER A 96 -12.09 1.91 6.92
N PRO A 97 -11.61 1.08 7.84
CA PRO A 97 -10.78 -0.08 7.48
C PRO A 97 -11.42 -0.99 6.43
N PHE A 98 -12.73 -1.17 6.48
CA PHE A 98 -13.46 -2.03 5.54
C PHE A 98 -13.63 -1.39 4.15
N GLU A 99 -13.83 -0.07 4.09
CA GLU A 99 -13.80 0.69 2.82
C GLU A 99 -12.41 0.70 2.22
N PHE A 100 -11.36 0.86 3.04
CA PHE A 100 -9.98 0.79 2.59
C PHE A 100 -9.68 -0.56 1.92
N VAL A 101 -10.05 -1.68 2.54
CA VAL A 101 -9.91 -3.01 1.94
C VAL A 101 -10.73 -3.11 0.64
N GLY A 102 -11.95 -2.58 0.63
CA GLY A 102 -12.82 -2.54 -0.54
C GLY A 102 -12.23 -1.79 -1.73
N LEU A 103 -11.49 -0.71 -1.47
CA LEU A 103 -10.77 0.03 -2.51
C LEU A 103 -9.72 -0.82 -3.20
N PHE A 104 -8.94 -1.62 -2.47
CA PHE A 104 -7.95 -2.54 -3.05
C PHE A 104 -8.63 -3.71 -3.78
N ALA A 105 -9.66 -4.30 -3.18
CA ALA A 105 -10.36 -5.44 -3.75
C ALA A 105 -11.01 -5.11 -5.11
N ASN A 106 -11.46 -3.88 -5.33
CA ASN A 106 -12.15 -3.46 -6.54
C ASN A 106 -11.27 -2.64 -7.51
N ALA A 107 -10.03 -2.31 -7.16
CA ALA A 107 -9.12 -1.60 -8.06
C ALA A 107 -8.76 -2.46 -9.29
N SER A 108 -8.55 -1.81 -10.45
CA SER A 108 -7.99 -2.45 -11.63
C SER A 108 -6.48 -2.61 -11.53
N CYS A 109 -5.80 -1.62 -10.96
CA CYS A 109 -4.38 -1.67 -10.61
C CYS A 109 -4.08 -0.71 -9.46
N VAL A 110 -2.89 -0.83 -8.87
CA VAL A 110 -2.50 -0.08 -7.68
C VAL A 110 -1.13 0.56 -7.86
N VAL A 111 -1.00 1.82 -7.46
CA VAL A 111 0.29 2.49 -7.25
C VAL A 111 0.39 2.88 -5.78
N THR A 112 1.45 2.49 -5.12
CA THR A 112 1.56 2.73 -3.67
C THR A 112 2.99 3.00 -3.23
N THR A 113 3.12 3.77 -2.14
CA THR A 113 4.38 3.97 -1.40
C THR A 113 4.38 3.23 -0.06
N SER A 114 3.31 2.45 0.19
CA SER A 114 3.04 1.80 1.47
C SER A 114 3.28 0.29 1.43
N PHE A 115 3.83 -0.25 2.53
CA PHE A 115 3.88 -1.69 2.73
C PHE A 115 2.49 -2.34 2.66
N HIS A 116 1.50 -1.80 3.38
CA HIS A 116 0.14 -2.36 3.37
C HIS A 116 -0.54 -2.24 2.01
N GLY A 117 -0.26 -1.16 1.25
CA GLY A 117 -0.72 -1.05 -0.12
C GLY A 117 -0.18 -2.17 -1.01
N THR A 118 1.10 -2.51 -0.86
CA THR A 118 1.72 -3.64 -1.55
C THR A 118 1.12 -4.98 -1.08
N ALA A 119 0.96 -5.16 0.24
CA ALA A 119 0.41 -6.38 0.80
C ALA A 119 -1.01 -6.68 0.30
N PHE A 120 -1.92 -5.70 0.34
CA PHE A 120 -3.27 -5.88 -0.19
C PHE A 120 -3.30 -6.08 -1.72
N SER A 121 -2.40 -5.45 -2.46
CA SER A 121 -2.27 -5.71 -3.89
C SER A 121 -1.89 -7.16 -4.19
N ILE A 122 -0.99 -7.74 -3.39
CA ILE A 122 -0.61 -9.15 -3.48
C ILE A 122 -1.79 -10.06 -3.10
N ILE A 123 -2.44 -9.79 -1.96
CA ILE A 123 -3.57 -10.58 -1.46
C ILE A 123 -4.70 -10.65 -2.50
N PHE A 124 -5.08 -9.51 -3.09
CA PHE A 124 -6.13 -9.44 -4.10
C PHE A 124 -5.65 -9.69 -5.53
N ASN A 125 -4.40 -10.13 -5.70
CA ASN A 125 -3.78 -10.41 -7.00
C ASN A 125 -3.95 -9.28 -8.02
N LYS A 126 -3.78 -8.02 -7.57
CA LYS A 126 -3.89 -6.85 -8.44
C LYS A 126 -2.54 -6.55 -9.09
N PRO A 127 -2.52 -6.09 -10.35
CA PRO A 127 -1.33 -5.43 -10.92
C PRO A 127 -0.96 -4.24 -10.05
N PHE A 128 0.31 -4.09 -9.68
CA PHE A 128 0.72 -2.98 -8.83
C PHE A 128 2.13 -2.49 -9.10
N LYS A 129 2.38 -1.24 -8.74
CA LYS A 129 3.71 -0.63 -8.69
C LYS A 129 3.95 -0.04 -7.31
N THR A 130 4.99 -0.53 -6.62
CA THR A 130 5.47 0.08 -5.38
C THR A 130 6.55 1.09 -5.71
N VAL A 131 6.40 2.32 -5.22
CA VAL A 131 7.35 3.40 -5.38
C VAL A 131 8.05 3.66 -4.06
N LEU A 132 9.37 3.57 -4.05
CA LEU A 132 10.18 3.92 -2.89
C LEU A 132 10.34 5.44 -2.86
N VAL A 133 9.71 6.08 -1.87
CA VAL A 133 9.95 7.49 -1.60
C VAL A 133 11.17 7.59 -0.70
N GLN A 134 12.27 8.12 -1.22
CA GLN A 134 13.46 8.40 -0.41
C GLN A 134 13.10 9.41 0.66
N CYS A 135 13.12 8.98 1.91
CA CYS A 135 13.01 9.90 3.04
C CYS A 135 14.30 10.74 3.07
N ALA A 136 14.18 12.05 2.84
CA ALA A 136 15.30 13.00 2.87
C ALA A 136 15.94 13.17 4.26
N ARG A 137 15.54 12.39 5.26
CA ARG A 137 16.21 12.32 6.56
C ARG A 137 17.21 11.17 6.52
N ARG A 138 18.47 11.54 6.51
CA ARG A 138 19.64 10.72 6.74
C ARG A 138 19.51 9.99 8.08
N TRP A 139 18.83 8.85 8.08
CA TRP A 139 19.01 7.87 9.13
C TRP A 139 20.26 7.07 8.76
N THR A 140 21.36 7.31 9.48
CA THR A 140 22.60 6.56 9.35
C THR A 140 22.45 5.20 10.00
N GLY A 141 21.65 4.34 9.40
CA GLY A 141 21.49 2.94 9.73
C GLY A 141 21.12 2.21 8.46
N SER A 142 21.95 1.29 8.08
CA SER A 142 21.88 0.40 6.92
C SER A 142 20.60 -0.47 6.95
N GLY A 143 19.45 0.05 6.56
CA GLY A 143 18.21 -0.72 6.66
C GLY A 143 17.08 -0.31 5.71
N CYS A 144 17.31 0.54 4.73
CA CYS A 144 16.27 0.99 3.82
C CYS A 144 16.52 0.57 2.36
N ASN A 145 17.22 -0.53 2.15
CA ASN A 145 17.45 -1.10 0.83
C ASN A 145 16.96 -2.54 0.77
N GLU A 146 16.19 -2.84 -0.27
CA GLU A 146 16.03 -4.17 -0.86
C GLU A 146 14.79 -5.01 -0.56
N TYR A 147 13.61 -4.48 -0.34
CA TYR A 147 12.49 -5.43 -0.26
C TYR A 147 11.31 -5.22 -1.20
N PHE A 148 11.42 -4.60 -2.35
CA PHE A 148 10.32 -4.72 -3.34
C PHE A 148 10.82 -4.63 -4.77
N ARG A 149 11.17 -5.79 -5.36
CA ARG A 149 11.30 -5.95 -6.82
C ARG A 149 9.95 -6.23 -7.44
N HIS A 150 9.58 -5.39 -8.34
CA HIS A 150 8.60 -5.40 -9.41
C HIS A 150 7.89 -6.73 -9.75
N ARG A 151 6.55 -6.76 -9.68
CA ARG A 151 5.78 -7.35 -10.77
C ARG A 151 5.52 -6.23 -11.77
N LYS A 152 6.05 -6.40 -12.98
CA LYS A 152 5.89 -5.46 -14.09
C LYS A 152 4.42 -5.34 -14.46
N PHE A 153 3.99 -4.11 -14.75
CA PHE A 153 2.92 -3.89 -15.68
C PHE A 153 3.48 -4.36 -17.04
N ASP A 154 3.12 -5.55 -17.48
CA ASP A 154 3.41 -5.97 -18.84
C ASP A 154 2.46 -5.23 -19.77
N SER A 155 3.08 -4.58 -20.75
CA SER A 155 2.50 -3.84 -21.86
C SER A 155 1.59 -4.70 -22.73
#